data_95850a13eba3c87378ecf374715812eb
#
_entry.id   95850a13eba3c87378ecf374715812eb
#
_cell.length_a   1.000
_cell.length_b   1.000
_cell.length_c   1.000
_cell.angle_alpha   90.00
_cell.angle_beta   90.00
_cell.angle_gamma   90.00
#
_symmetry.space_group_name_H-M   'P 1'
#
loop_
_entity.id
_entity.type
_entity.pdbx_description
1 polymer ?
#
loop_
_entity_poly.entity_id
_entity_poly.type
_entity_poly.pdbx_seq_one_letter_code
_entity_poly.pdbx_strand_id
1 'polypeptide(L)'
;MRMVCISRSNDIAIGLRLAGVQSFFIKDEKEIKDKIRELSKDANVGIINVTEDVYEIAKTELNSISKTQDLPLIVKIPNSK
;
A
#
# COMPACT_ATOMS: atom_id res chain seq x y z
N MET A 1 3.10 10.00 12.14
CA MET A 1 3.13 8.81 11.27
C MET A 1 2.48 9.13 9.93
N ARG A 2 3.06 8.61 8.87
CA ARG A 2 2.52 8.82 7.53
C ARG A 2 1.55 7.73 7.14
N MET A 3 0.53 8.12 6.39
CA MET A 3 -0.36 7.18 5.72
C MET A 3 0.03 7.16 4.24
N VAL A 4 0.23 5.97 3.69
CA VAL A 4 0.58 5.81 2.28
C VAL A 4 -0.44 4.90 1.61
N CYS A 5 -0.47 4.93 0.27
CA CYS A 5 -1.34 4.06 -0.51
C CYS A 5 -0.57 3.51 -1.70
N ILE A 6 -0.80 2.25 -2.03
CA ILE A 6 -0.30 1.64 -3.25
C ILE A 6 -1.50 1.22 -4.07
N SER A 7 -1.54 1.66 -5.33
CA SER A 7 -2.67 1.39 -6.22
C SER A 7 -2.17 1.12 -7.63
N ARG A 8 -2.90 0.30 -8.36
CA ARG A 8 -2.69 0.11 -9.80
C ARG A 8 -3.61 1.02 -10.61
N SER A 9 -4.41 1.85 -9.95
CA SER A 9 -5.31 2.81 -10.57
C SER A 9 -4.78 4.23 -10.38
N ASN A 10 -4.57 4.94 -11.48
CA ASN A 10 -4.12 6.33 -11.41
C ASN A 10 -5.19 7.24 -10.80
N ASP A 11 -6.46 6.94 -11.04
CA ASP A 11 -7.55 7.74 -10.50
C ASP A 11 -7.57 7.70 -8.97
N ILE A 12 -7.38 6.51 -8.39
CA ILE A 12 -7.31 6.36 -6.94
C ILE A 12 -6.10 7.13 -6.40
N ALA A 13 -4.94 6.97 -7.05
CA ALA A 13 -3.72 7.65 -6.61
C ALA A 13 -3.89 9.17 -6.62
N ILE A 14 -4.48 9.72 -7.66
CA ILE A 14 -4.72 11.17 -7.77
C ILE A 14 -5.68 11.63 -6.68
N GLY A 15 -6.79 10.92 -6.48
CA GLY A 15 -7.77 11.29 -5.47
C GLY A 15 -7.18 11.31 -4.07
N LEU A 16 -6.36 10.33 -3.73
CA LEU A 16 -5.74 10.25 -2.41
C LEU A 16 -4.66 11.32 -2.23
N ARG A 17 -3.91 11.66 -3.28
CA ARG A 17 -2.94 12.75 -3.21
C ARG A 17 -3.63 14.07 -2.91
N LEU A 18 -4.78 14.31 -3.52
CA LEU A 18 -5.56 15.52 -3.25
C LEU A 18 -6.05 15.57 -1.81
N ALA A 19 -6.25 14.41 -1.19
CA ALA A 19 -6.64 14.32 0.21
C ALA A 19 -5.44 14.33 1.17
N GLY A 20 -4.22 14.51 0.66
CA GLY A 20 -3.02 14.56 1.48
C GLY A 20 -2.37 13.22 1.78
N VAL A 21 -2.80 12.16 1.16
CA VAL A 21 -2.20 10.83 1.31
C VAL A 21 -1.10 10.65 0.28
N GLN A 22 0.08 10.19 0.72
CA GLN A 22 1.16 9.89 -0.20
C GLN A 22 0.81 8.61 -0.95
N SER A 23 0.62 8.72 -2.28
CA SER A 23 0.12 7.61 -3.09
C SER A 23 1.12 7.20 -4.15
N PHE A 24 1.27 5.89 -4.33
CA PHE A 24 2.15 5.31 -5.33
C PHE A 24 1.29 4.57 -6.36
N PHE A 25 1.42 4.99 -7.61
CA PHE A 25 0.76 4.34 -8.73
C PHE A 25 1.78 3.40 -9.37
N ILE A 26 1.60 2.09 -9.16
CA ILE A 26 2.55 1.07 -9.61
C ILE A 26 1.77 -0.04 -10.29
N LYS A 27 2.14 -0.37 -11.53
CA LYS A 27 1.49 -1.43 -12.28
C LYS A 27 2.24 -2.76 -12.22
N ASP A 28 3.56 -2.72 -12.14
CA ASP A 28 4.37 -3.93 -12.16
C ASP A 28 4.30 -4.66 -10.83
N GLU A 29 4.04 -5.98 -10.90
CA GLU A 29 3.86 -6.79 -9.69
C GLU A 29 5.10 -6.83 -8.81
N LYS A 30 6.27 -6.97 -9.44
CA LYS A 30 7.52 -7.01 -8.69
C LYS A 30 7.78 -5.68 -7.99
N GLU A 31 7.53 -4.58 -8.67
CA GLU A 31 7.69 -3.25 -8.08
C GLU A 31 6.74 -3.02 -6.92
N ILE A 32 5.51 -3.54 -7.01
CA ILE A 32 4.55 -3.47 -5.92
C ILE A 32 5.10 -4.17 -4.68
N LYS A 33 5.60 -5.39 -4.85
CA LYS A 33 6.15 -6.17 -3.74
C LYS A 33 7.38 -5.49 -3.13
N ASP A 34 8.25 -4.96 -3.98
CA ASP A 34 9.45 -4.26 -3.51
C ASP A 34 9.09 -3.00 -2.73
N LYS A 35 8.10 -2.25 -3.21
CA LYS A 35 7.63 -1.05 -2.52
C LYS A 35 7.03 -1.38 -1.16
N ILE A 36 6.26 -2.44 -1.07
CA ILE A 36 5.68 -2.88 0.20
C ILE A 36 6.77 -3.23 1.21
N ARG A 37 7.79 -3.96 0.77
CA ARG A 37 8.91 -4.29 1.65
C ARG A 37 9.64 -3.04 2.13
N GLU A 38 9.87 -2.10 1.22
CA GLU A 38 10.51 -0.83 1.56
C GLU A 38 9.71 -0.07 2.60
N LEU A 39 8.40 0.08 2.38
CA LEU A 39 7.53 0.82 3.28
C LEU A 39 7.39 0.14 4.64
N SER A 40 7.45 -1.19 4.68
CA SER A 40 7.33 -1.92 5.95
C SER A 40 8.51 -1.68 6.88
N LYS A 41 9.63 -1.24 6.34
CA LYS A 41 10.85 -0.96 7.11
C LYS A 41 10.97 0.51 7.51
N ASP A 42 10.08 1.36 7.00
CA ASP A 42 10.11 2.79 7.29
C ASP A 42 9.34 3.07 8.59
N ALA A 43 10.06 3.46 9.62
CA ALA A 43 9.47 3.71 10.94
C ALA A 43 8.45 4.85 10.95
N ASN A 44 8.46 5.71 9.93
CA ASN A 44 7.51 6.81 9.83
C ASN A 44 6.19 6.43 9.18
N VAL A 45 6.10 5.25 8.56
CA VAL A 45 4.87 4.78 7.93
C VAL A 45 4.03 4.04 8.95
N GLY A 46 2.85 4.56 9.21
CA GLY A 46 1.94 3.95 10.17
C GLY A 46 0.81 3.14 9.55
N ILE A 47 0.41 3.51 8.33
CA ILE A 47 -0.68 2.84 7.61
C ILE A 47 -0.30 2.70 6.15
N ILE A 48 -0.48 1.49 5.61
CA ILE A 48 -0.36 1.22 4.18
C ILE A 48 -1.74 0.82 3.66
N ASN A 49 -2.32 1.67 2.82
CA ASN A 49 -3.57 1.36 2.15
C ASN A 49 -3.25 0.67 0.82
N VAL A 50 -3.90 -0.44 0.54
CA VAL A 50 -3.71 -1.16 -0.71
C VAL A 50 -5.06 -1.43 -1.35
N THR A 51 -5.15 -1.29 -2.67
CA THR A 51 -6.36 -1.70 -3.39
C THR A 51 -6.47 -3.22 -3.38
N GLU A 52 -7.66 -3.74 -3.66
CA GLU A 52 -7.90 -5.19 -3.61
C GLU A 52 -6.97 -5.96 -4.52
N ASP A 53 -6.72 -5.45 -5.73
CA ASP A 53 -5.81 -6.09 -6.68
C ASP A 53 -4.37 -6.10 -6.18
N VAL A 54 -3.92 -4.99 -5.58
CA VAL A 54 -2.59 -4.92 -4.98
C VAL A 54 -2.48 -5.91 -3.82
N TYR A 55 -3.52 -5.99 -3.00
CA TYR A 55 -3.55 -6.94 -1.89
C TYR A 55 -3.35 -8.38 -2.37
N GLU A 56 -4.06 -8.78 -3.44
CA GLU A 56 -3.94 -10.14 -3.97
C GLU A 56 -2.54 -10.41 -4.52
N ILE A 57 -1.94 -9.43 -5.18
CA ILE A 57 -0.59 -9.57 -5.73
C ILE A 57 0.45 -9.77 -4.62
N ALA A 58 0.35 -9.00 -3.54
CA ALA A 58 1.34 -8.97 -2.48
C ALA A 58 0.84 -9.63 -1.19
N LYS A 59 -0.11 -10.52 -1.29
CA LYS A 59 -0.76 -11.13 -0.13
C LYS A 59 0.22 -11.74 0.85
N THR A 60 1.20 -12.49 0.36
CA THR A 60 2.20 -13.13 1.20
C THR A 60 3.02 -12.10 1.98
N GLU A 61 3.49 -11.07 1.30
CA GLU A 61 4.28 -10.00 1.91
C GLU A 61 3.46 -9.26 2.96
N LEU A 62 2.21 -8.92 2.63
CA LEU A 62 1.35 -8.17 3.54
C LEU A 62 0.98 -8.99 4.78
N ASN A 63 0.69 -10.27 4.61
CA ASN A 63 0.39 -11.14 5.73
C ASN A 63 1.60 -11.30 6.65
N SER A 64 2.80 -11.41 6.07
CA SER A 64 4.03 -11.51 6.86
C SER A 64 4.24 -10.26 7.72
N ILE A 65 4.02 -9.09 7.15
CA ILE A 65 4.13 -7.83 7.89
C ILE A 65 3.14 -7.80 9.05
N SER A 66 1.89 -8.14 8.79
CA SER A 66 0.84 -8.12 9.82
C SER A 66 1.12 -9.08 10.97
N LYS A 67 1.78 -10.20 10.69
CA LYS A 67 2.08 -11.21 11.72
C LYS A 67 3.31 -10.87 12.53
N THR A 68 4.28 -10.16 11.95
CA THR A 68 5.58 -9.96 12.58
C THR A 68 5.79 -8.57 13.15
N GLN A 69 4.92 -7.62 12.80
CA GLN A 69 5.06 -6.23 13.19
C GLN A 69 3.71 -5.66 13.61
N ASP A 70 3.73 -4.78 14.62
CA ASP A 70 2.52 -4.05 15.01
C ASP A 70 2.18 -2.95 13.99
N LEU A 71 3.19 -2.35 13.41
CA LEU A 71 3.05 -1.29 12.41
C LEU A 71 3.94 -1.62 11.21
N PRO A 72 3.57 -1.18 10.03
CA PRO A 72 2.37 -0.41 9.69
C PRO A 72 1.10 -1.28 9.68
N LEU A 73 -0.04 -0.64 9.88
CA LEU A 73 -1.33 -1.29 9.68
C LEU A 73 -1.61 -1.42 8.20
N ILE A 74 -2.18 -2.54 7.80
CA ILE A 74 -2.53 -2.77 6.39
C ILE A 74 -4.04 -2.61 6.25
N VAL A 75 -4.46 -1.71 5.37
CA VAL A 75 -5.87 -1.44 5.10
C VAL A 75 -6.16 -1.75 3.64
N LYS A 76 -7.13 -2.63 3.40
CA LYS A 76 -7.54 -2.98 2.04
C LYS A 76 -8.70 -2.08 1.63
N ILE A 77 -8.57 -1.39 0.52
CA ILE A 77 -9.62 -0.52 -0.02
C ILE A 77 -10.14 -1.08 -1.33
N PRO A 78 -11.43 -0.82 -1.65
CA PRO A 78 -12.00 -1.34 -2.89
C PRO A 78 -11.31 -0.80 -4.12
N ASN A 79 -11.27 -1.61 -5.18
CA ASN A 79 -10.79 -1.14 -6.47
C ASN A 79 -11.74 -0.09 -7.04
N SER A 80 -11.16 0.86 -7.76
CA SER A 80 -11.94 1.78 -8.58
C SER A 80 -12.49 1.04 -9.80
N LYS A 81 -13.64 1.41 -10.22
CA LYS A 81 -14.23 0.89 -11.46
C LYS A 81 -13.87 1.74 -12.65
#